data_4461a30da07be467ff3eddee9de0c3d0
#
_entry.id   4461a30da07be467ff3eddee9de0c3d0
#
_cell.length_a   1.000
_cell.length_b   1.000
_cell.length_c   1.000
_cell.angle_alpha   90.00
_cell.angle_beta   90.00
_cell.angle_gamma   90.00
#
_symmetry.space_group_name_H-M   'P 1'
#
loop_
_entity.id
_entity.type
_entity.pdbx_description
1 polymer ?
#
loop_
_entity_poly.entity_id
_entity_poly.type
_entity_poly.pdbx_seq_one_letter_code
_entity_poly.pdbx_strand_id
1 'polypeptide(L)'
;MEWSKLKTVILLMLAGVNLFLLGLVGVRVTQGAFYEDETRQAVIQVLERGGISFLPEQIPEDITLPPLTLTRSRDDEADIARLFLGPTVQTGESDLRPSYTGTGGTAEFSMNGSFTIALTGENWICPPGQDIGQASQDCLEQMGFQAGEEELFTQGDTTWATYCQMWEGAPVFSCQVSLTWSGSVLTQVEGIRLSGEAADSSSTLLSTPTVLMRFLAGVSQNGYICSQIRSMEDGYLASGSTRSVQLTPVWRISTDTGDYFVDAVTGTVTPDI
;
A
#
# COMPACT_ATOMS: atom_id res chain seq x y z
N MET A 1 24.02 21.56 -59.17
CA MET A 1 22.81 20.72 -59.30
C MET A 1 22.89 19.37 -58.55
N GLU A 2 24.01 19.00 -58.04
CA GLU A 2 24.17 17.68 -57.40
C GLU A 2 23.88 17.66 -55.88
N TRP A 3 24.00 18.80 -55.22
CA TRP A 3 23.79 18.90 -53.76
C TRP A 3 22.33 18.68 -53.31
N SER A 4 21.38 19.07 -54.14
CA SER A 4 19.94 18.86 -53.91
C SER A 4 19.57 17.37 -53.99
N LYS A 5 20.14 16.64 -54.96
CA LYS A 5 19.91 15.19 -55.14
C LYS A 5 20.51 14.39 -53.98
N LEU A 6 21.69 14.80 -53.49
CA LEU A 6 22.34 14.16 -52.36
C LEU A 6 21.50 14.30 -51.06
N LYS A 7 20.95 15.51 -50.79
CA LYS A 7 20.03 15.74 -49.66
C LYS A 7 18.79 14.87 -49.74
N THR A 8 18.18 14.74 -50.91
CA THR A 8 16.98 13.93 -51.13
C THR A 8 17.26 12.44 -50.89
N VAL A 9 18.42 11.95 -51.34
CA VAL A 9 18.82 10.54 -51.11
C VAL A 9 19.06 10.27 -49.63
N ILE A 10 19.75 11.19 -48.93
CA ILE A 10 19.98 11.07 -47.48
C ILE A 10 18.65 11.09 -46.72
N LEU A 11 17.71 11.95 -47.08
CA LEU A 11 16.41 12.09 -46.46
C LEU A 11 15.53 10.85 -46.68
N LEU A 12 15.57 10.25 -47.87
CA LEU A 12 14.91 8.99 -48.20
C LEU A 12 15.51 7.81 -47.44
N MET A 13 16.84 7.77 -47.30
CA MET A 13 17.52 6.75 -46.50
C MET A 13 17.15 6.84 -45.03
N LEU A 14 17.12 8.07 -44.49
CA LEU A 14 16.72 8.32 -43.07
C LEU A 14 15.25 7.95 -42.85
N ALA A 15 14.36 8.30 -43.78
CA ALA A 15 12.95 7.93 -43.71
C ALA A 15 12.76 6.39 -43.78
N GLY A 16 13.52 5.71 -44.66
CA GLY A 16 13.50 4.25 -44.75
C GLY A 16 13.96 3.55 -43.46
N VAL A 17 15.05 4.04 -42.87
CA VAL A 17 15.53 3.51 -41.58
C VAL A 17 14.52 3.74 -40.45
N ASN A 18 13.92 4.93 -40.37
CA ASN A 18 12.91 5.23 -39.36
C ASN A 18 11.65 4.37 -39.55
N LEU A 19 11.16 4.14 -40.74
CA LEU A 19 10.05 3.25 -41.06
C LEU A 19 10.36 1.79 -40.70
N PHE A 20 11.57 1.33 -40.98
CA PHE A 20 12.04 0.01 -40.62
C PHE A 20 12.11 -0.17 -39.08
N LEU A 21 12.64 0.82 -38.36
CA LEU A 21 12.68 0.82 -36.89
C LEU A 21 11.28 0.86 -36.30
N LEU A 22 10.37 1.66 -36.84
CA LEU A 22 8.96 1.67 -36.43
C LEU A 22 8.28 0.31 -36.66
N GLY A 23 8.57 -0.34 -37.79
CA GLY A 23 8.08 -1.69 -38.07
C GLY A 23 8.62 -2.72 -37.07
N LEU A 24 9.92 -2.66 -36.73
CA LEU A 24 10.52 -3.55 -35.73
C LEU A 24 9.94 -3.35 -34.33
N VAL A 25 9.71 -2.10 -33.91
CA VAL A 25 9.08 -1.76 -32.64
C VAL A 25 7.64 -2.26 -32.61
N GLY A 26 6.88 -2.04 -33.71
CA GLY A 26 5.50 -2.53 -33.83
C GLY A 26 5.39 -4.06 -33.70
N VAL A 27 6.30 -4.80 -34.35
CA VAL A 27 6.32 -6.28 -34.22
C VAL A 27 6.68 -6.73 -32.81
N ARG A 28 7.62 -6.04 -32.13
CA ARG A 28 7.97 -6.37 -30.74
C ARG A 28 6.82 -6.12 -29.77
N VAL A 29 6.10 -5.00 -29.92
CA VAL A 29 4.97 -4.67 -29.07
C VAL A 29 3.82 -5.69 -29.24
N THR A 30 3.52 -6.06 -30.48
CA THR A 30 2.47 -7.06 -30.73
C THR A 30 2.88 -8.47 -30.25
N GLN A 31 4.13 -8.87 -30.43
CA GLN A 31 4.62 -10.15 -29.92
C GLN A 31 4.62 -10.19 -28.37
N GLY A 32 4.95 -9.07 -27.70
CA GLY A 32 4.85 -8.97 -26.24
C GLY A 32 3.44 -9.21 -25.72
N ALA A 33 2.45 -8.54 -26.30
CA ALA A 33 1.05 -8.67 -25.91
C ALA A 33 0.50 -10.11 -26.09
N PHE A 34 0.85 -10.78 -27.18
CA PHE A 34 0.45 -12.19 -27.40
C PHE A 34 1.11 -13.14 -26.40
N TYR A 35 2.37 -12.91 -26.03
CA TYR A 35 3.10 -13.72 -25.06
C TYR A 35 2.54 -13.58 -23.64
N GLU A 36 2.10 -12.39 -23.28
CA GLU A 36 1.45 -12.11 -21.99
C GLU A 36 0.12 -12.82 -21.88
N ASP A 37 -0.72 -12.78 -22.91
CA ASP A 37 -2.03 -13.45 -22.92
C ASP A 37 -1.89 -14.98 -22.82
N GLU A 38 -0.95 -15.59 -23.57
CA GLU A 38 -0.68 -17.02 -23.48
C GLU A 38 -0.17 -17.42 -22.07
N THR A 39 0.68 -16.60 -21.49
CA THR A 39 1.23 -16.84 -20.13
C THR A 39 0.13 -16.73 -19.08
N ARG A 40 -0.74 -15.72 -19.16
CA ARG A 40 -1.90 -15.57 -18.27
C ARG A 40 -2.84 -16.77 -18.34
N GLN A 41 -3.18 -17.20 -19.54
CA GLN A 41 -4.04 -18.40 -19.73
C GLN A 41 -3.38 -19.67 -19.20
N ALA A 42 -2.08 -19.85 -19.39
CA ALA A 42 -1.36 -21.00 -18.86
C ALA A 42 -1.37 -21.03 -17.32
N VAL A 43 -1.19 -19.89 -16.66
CA VAL A 43 -1.26 -19.78 -15.20
C VAL A 43 -2.65 -20.12 -14.68
N ILE A 44 -3.71 -19.61 -15.33
CA ILE A 44 -5.09 -19.93 -14.95
C ILE A 44 -5.34 -21.45 -15.01
N GLN A 45 -4.91 -22.10 -16.08
CA GLN A 45 -5.07 -23.58 -16.20
C GLN A 45 -4.33 -24.32 -15.08
N VAL A 46 -3.19 -23.82 -14.63
CA VAL A 46 -2.44 -24.43 -13.52
C VAL A 46 -3.14 -24.20 -12.19
N LEU A 47 -3.68 -23.00 -11.94
CA LEU A 47 -4.48 -22.68 -10.76
C LEU A 47 -5.72 -23.56 -10.69
N GLU A 48 -6.47 -23.70 -11.79
CA GLU A 48 -7.66 -24.55 -11.88
C GLU A 48 -7.35 -26.03 -11.61
N ARG A 49 -6.23 -26.54 -12.13
CA ARG A 49 -5.75 -27.90 -11.80
C ARG A 49 -5.39 -28.07 -10.33
N GLY A 50 -4.94 -26.98 -9.69
CA GLY A 50 -4.70 -26.89 -8.26
C GLY A 50 -5.98 -26.72 -7.43
N GLY A 51 -7.15 -26.62 -8.08
CA GLY A 51 -8.45 -26.43 -7.43
C GLY A 51 -8.76 -24.97 -7.08
N ILE A 52 -8.01 -24.00 -7.60
CA ILE A 52 -8.20 -22.56 -7.35
C ILE A 52 -8.72 -21.89 -8.62
N SER A 53 -9.89 -21.26 -8.54
CA SER A 53 -10.46 -20.48 -9.64
C SER A 53 -10.03 -19.02 -9.56
N PHE A 54 -9.68 -18.43 -10.71
CA PHE A 54 -9.40 -17.01 -10.86
C PHE A 54 -9.76 -16.55 -12.27
N LEU A 55 -10.36 -15.37 -12.42
CA LEU A 55 -10.76 -14.88 -13.73
C LEU A 55 -9.54 -14.25 -14.45
N PRO A 56 -9.27 -14.64 -15.72
CA PRO A 56 -8.12 -14.12 -16.48
C PRO A 56 -8.09 -12.59 -16.58
N GLU A 57 -9.26 -11.97 -16.67
CA GLU A 57 -9.45 -10.52 -16.80
C GLU A 57 -9.12 -9.75 -15.51
N GLN A 58 -9.06 -10.45 -14.38
CA GLN A 58 -8.74 -9.89 -13.07
C GLN A 58 -7.25 -10.03 -12.71
N ILE A 59 -6.43 -10.67 -13.56
CA ILE A 59 -4.98 -10.73 -13.36
C ILE A 59 -4.40 -9.34 -13.64
N PRO A 60 -3.83 -8.66 -12.63
CA PRO A 60 -3.24 -7.34 -12.82
C PRO A 60 -1.95 -7.41 -13.68
N GLU A 61 -1.48 -6.26 -14.12
CA GLU A 61 -0.15 -6.11 -14.69
C GLU A 61 0.93 -6.39 -13.65
N ASP A 62 2.18 -6.45 -14.09
CA ASP A 62 3.30 -6.67 -13.17
C ASP A 62 3.47 -5.47 -12.22
N ILE A 63 3.76 -5.76 -10.95
CA ILE A 63 4.02 -4.74 -9.93
C ILE A 63 5.24 -3.90 -10.30
N THR A 64 5.12 -2.59 -10.15
CA THR A 64 6.20 -1.63 -10.44
C THR A 64 6.74 -0.95 -9.18
N LEU A 65 6.19 -1.27 -8.01
CA LEU A 65 6.59 -0.70 -6.73
C LEU A 65 8.00 -1.15 -6.35
N PRO A 66 8.98 -0.24 -6.20
CA PRO A 66 10.32 -0.63 -5.77
C PRO A 66 10.33 -0.98 -4.28
N PRO A 67 11.19 -1.90 -3.83
CA PRO A 67 11.45 -2.04 -2.40
C PRO A 67 12.08 -0.75 -1.86
N LEU A 68 11.60 -0.27 -0.70
CA LEU A 68 12.08 0.97 -0.10
C LEU A 68 12.68 0.72 1.27
N THR A 69 13.66 1.54 1.65
CA THR A 69 14.15 1.64 3.02
C THR A 69 13.84 3.02 3.55
N LEU A 70 13.01 3.08 4.59
CA LEU A 70 12.58 4.31 5.21
C LEU A 70 13.36 4.57 6.50
N THR A 71 13.92 5.76 6.64
CA THR A 71 14.47 6.25 7.90
C THR A 71 13.37 6.99 8.66
N ARG A 72 12.94 6.44 9.81
CA ARG A 72 11.85 7.06 10.60
C ARG A 72 12.23 8.46 11.09
N SER A 73 11.32 9.41 10.91
CA SER A 73 11.30 10.69 11.61
C SER A 73 10.27 10.68 12.73
N ARG A 74 10.52 11.50 13.75
CA ARG A 74 9.65 11.73 14.89
C ARG A 74 9.39 13.23 15.12
N ASP A 75 9.79 14.04 14.16
CA ASP A 75 9.80 15.51 14.31
C ASP A 75 8.38 16.09 14.44
N ASP A 76 7.36 15.37 13.94
CA ASP A 76 5.96 15.78 13.92
C ASP A 76 5.12 15.26 15.11
N GLU A 77 5.67 14.38 15.98
CA GLU A 77 4.92 13.77 17.10
C GLU A 77 4.36 14.85 18.06
N ALA A 78 5.16 15.88 18.37
CA ALA A 78 4.73 16.97 19.23
C ALA A 78 3.62 17.83 18.59
N ASP A 79 3.66 18.02 17.29
CA ASP A 79 2.65 18.79 16.55
C ASP A 79 1.34 18.02 16.45
N ILE A 80 1.40 16.70 16.21
CA ILE A 80 0.24 15.82 16.25
C ILE A 80 -0.39 15.81 17.66
N ALA A 81 0.43 15.67 18.70
CA ALA A 81 -0.08 15.74 20.08
C ALA A 81 -0.78 17.09 20.34
N ARG A 82 -0.20 18.20 19.88
CA ARG A 82 -0.81 19.54 20.03
C ARG A 82 -2.10 19.70 19.23
N LEU A 83 -2.19 19.10 18.05
CA LEU A 83 -3.39 19.13 17.22
C LEU A 83 -4.60 18.56 17.98
N PHE A 84 -4.42 17.40 18.59
CA PHE A 84 -5.51 16.69 19.28
C PHE A 84 -5.78 17.21 20.70
N LEU A 85 -4.72 17.53 21.45
CA LEU A 85 -4.79 17.79 22.87
C LEU A 85 -4.80 19.27 23.24
N GLY A 86 -4.59 20.17 22.26
CA GLY A 86 -4.33 21.59 22.52
C GLY A 86 -2.92 21.83 23.06
N PRO A 87 -2.70 22.88 23.88
CA PRO A 87 -1.40 23.12 24.50
C PRO A 87 -0.95 21.92 25.34
N THR A 88 0.19 21.34 24.99
CA THR A 88 0.69 20.10 25.58
C THR A 88 1.94 20.33 26.40
N VAL A 89 2.13 19.48 27.42
CA VAL A 89 3.38 19.31 28.15
C VAL A 89 3.85 17.88 27.93
N GLN A 90 5.09 17.70 27.53
CA GLN A 90 5.71 16.38 27.50
C GLN A 90 5.92 15.90 28.91
N THR A 91 5.33 14.77 29.29
CA THR A 91 5.31 14.24 30.66
C THR A 91 6.24 13.05 30.86
N GLY A 92 6.73 12.41 29.79
CA GLY A 92 7.64 11.26 29.85
C GLY A 92 9.10 11.68 29.71
N GLU A 93 9.96 11.27 30.64
CA GLU A 93 11.42 11.45 30.54
C GLU A 93 12.11 10.42 29.64
N SER A 94 11.35 9.46 29.09
CA SER A 94 11.91 8.39 28.24
C SER A 94 11.87 8.77 26.78
N ASP A 95 13.03 8.93 26.15
CA ASP A 95 13.17 9.09 24.70
C ASP A 95 12.57 7.92 23.91
N LEU A 96 12.32 6.78 24.57
CA LEU A 96 11.78 5.58 23.93
C LEU A 96 10.25 5.63 23.76
N ARG A 97 9.55 6.32 24.65
CA ARG A 97 8.09 6.51 24.64
C ARG A 97 7.72 7.90 25.12
N PRO A 98 7.83 8.92 24.26
CA PRO A 98 7.35 10.25 24.63
C PRO A 98 5.85 10.21 24.84
N SER A 99 5.43 10.76 25.95
CA SER A 99 4.03 10.98 26.28
C SER A 99 3.76 12.47 26.43
N TYR A 100 2.60 12.88 25.96
CA TYR A 100 2.12 14.24 26.00
C TYR A 100 0.79 14.30 26.74
N THR A 101 0.62 15.32 27.57
CA THR A 101 -0.64 15.58 28.27
C THR A 101 -1.10 16.99 27.93
N GLY A 102 -2.35 17.15 27.59
CA GLY A 102 -2.99 18.43 27.32
C GLY A 102 -4.40 18.47 27.88
N THR A 103 -5.11 19.59 27.65
CA THR A 103 -6.50 19.73 28.11
C THR A 103 -7.46 18.79 27.38
N GLY A 104 -7.10 18.36 26.15
CA GLY A 104 -7.88 17.44 25.33
C GLY A 104 -7.63 15.96 25.62
N GLY A 105 -6.65 15.60 26.50
CA GLY A 105 -6.37 14.19 26.80
C GLY A 105 -4.89 13.87 26.90
N THR A 106 -4.51 12.66 26.45
CA THR A 106 -3.13 12.16 26.47
C THR A 106 -2.76 11.54 25.12
N ALA A 107 -1.48 11.62 24.75
CA ALA A 107 -0.93 10.95 23.57
C ALA A 107 0.38 10.26 23.94
N GLU A 108 0.53 9.02 23.47
CA GLU A 108 1.74 8.22 23.62
C GLU A 108 2.24 7.79 22.23
N PHE A 109 3.53 7.94 22.02
CA PHE A 109 4.19 7.52 20.78
C PHE A 109 5.28 6.51 21.09
N SER A 110 5.47 5.54 20.21
CA SER A 110 6.51 4.52 20.34
C SER A 110 7.51 4.59 19.19
N MET A 111 8.72 4.17 19.44
CA MET A 111 9.80 4.21 18.44
C MET A 111 9.52 3.36 17.18
N ASN A 112 8.64 2.38 17.27
CA ASN A 112 8.23 1.56 16.12
C ASN A 112 7.15 2.21 15.25
N GLY A 113 6.73 3.46 15.57
CA GLY A 113 5.70 4.21 14.87
C GLY A 113 4.27 3.95 15.37
N SER A 114 4.09 3.06 16.37
CA SER A 114 2.77 2.92 17.01
C SER A 114 2.50 4.12 17.90
N PHE A 115 1.25 4.53 17.97
CA PHE A 115 0.79 5.63 18.80
C PHE A 115 -0.63 5.38 19.30
N THR A 116 -0.96 6.04 20.41
CA THR A 116 -2.32 6.05 20.96
C THR A 116 -2.60 7.46 21.49
N ILE A 117 -3.69 8.06 21.04
CA ILE A 117 -4.19 9.34 21.49
C ILE A 117 -5.54 9.10 22.12
N ALA A 118 -5.63 9.27 23.43
CA ALA A 118 -6.88 9.17 24.19
C ALA A 118 -7.43 10.58 24.43
N LEU A 119 -8.64 10.83 23.94
CA LEU A 119 -9.28 12.13 23.99
C LEU A 119 -10.27 12.20 25.14
N THR A 120 -10.33 13.37 25.77
CA THR A 120 -11.27 13.69 26.84
C THR A 120 -12.10 14.91 26.47
N GLY A 121 -13.38 14.88 26.80
CA GLY A 121 -14.30 15.95 26.46
C GLY A 121 -14.84 15.86 25.02
N GLU A 122 -15.43 16.95 24.55
CA GLU A 122 -16.12 17.04 23.26
C GLU A 122 -15.35 17.98 22.28
N ASN A 123 -14.03 17.89 22.27
CA ASN A 123 -13.21 18.80 21.42
C ASN A 123 -13.21 18.38 19.94
N TRP A 124 -13.44 17.10 19.68
CA TRP A 124 -13.50 16.53 18.34
C TRP A 124 -14.89 15.94 18.11
N ILE A 125 -15.76 16.73 17.45
CA ILE A 125 -17.14 16.35 17.17
C ILE A 125 -17.32 16.26 15.65
N CYS A 126 -17.93 15.18 15.21
CA CYS A 126 -18.34 15.04 13.81
C CYS A 126 -19.36 16.14 13.46
N PRO A 127 -19.08 16.98 12.45
CA PRO A 127 -19.97 18.07 12.07
C PRO A 127 -21.38 17.57 11.71
N PRO A 128 -22.45 18.32 12.05
CA PRO A 128 -23.80 17.94 11.69
C PRO A 128 -23.97 17.80 10.17
N GLY A 129 -24.44 16.62 9.75
CA GLY A 129 -24.66 16.30 8.33
C GLY A 129 -23.47 15.70 7.60
N GLN A 130 -22.33 15.55 8.28
CA GLN A 130 -21.17 14.78 7.80
C GLN A 130 -21.25 13.36 8.36
N ASP A 131 -20.83 12.36 7.59
CA ASP A 131 -20.66 11.01 8.12
C ASP A 131 -19.33 10.84 8.85
N ILE A 132 -19.22 9.77 9.64
CA ILE A 132 -18.03 9.49 10.46
C ILE A 132 -16.82 9.18 9.59
N GLY A 133 -17.01 8.52 8.43
CA GLY A 133 -15.93 8.24 7.50
C GLY A 133 -15.26 9.53 7.02
N GLN A 134 -16.06 10.46 6.50
CA GLN A 134 -15.54 11.74 6.05
C GLN A 134 -14.89 12.56 7.19
N ALA A 135 -15.51 12.58 8.38
CA ALA A 135 -14.93 13.26 9.54
C ALA A 135 -13.59 12.63 9.98
N SER A 136 -13.46 11.31 9.84
CA SER A 136 -12.23 10.59 10.13
C SER A 136 -11.14 10.89 9.11
N GLN A 137 -11.47 10.95 7.83
CA GLN A 137 -10.53 11.34 6.76
C GLN A 137 -10.01 12.76 6.97
N ASP A 138 -10.90 13.72 7.25
CA ASP A 138 -10.52 15.11 7.54
C ASP A 138 -9.58 15.21 8.76
N CYS A 139 -9.80 14.36 9.76
CA CYS A 139 -8.94 14.25 10.93
C CYS A 139 -7.54 13.70 10.59
N LEU A 140 -7.49 12.65 9.77
CA LEU A 140 -6.24 12.04 9.32
C LEU A 140 -5.44 12.96 8.40
N GLU A 141 -6.09 13.71 7.53
CA GLU A 141 -5.43 14.73 6.69
C GLU A 141 -4.77 15.82 7.53
N GLN A 142 -5.44 16.29 8.60
CA GLN A 142 -4.85 17.28 9.52
C GLN A 142 -3.60 16.77 10.25
N MET A 143 -3.51 15.46 10.52
CA MET A 143 -2.29 14.86 11.08
C MET A 143 -1.25 14.48 10.02
N GLY A 144 -1.46 14.82 8.74
CA GLY A 144 -0.56 14.49 7.64
C GLY A 144 -0.53 13.00 7.28
N PHE A 145 -1.56 12.24 7.67
CA PHE A 145 -1.71 10.83 7.31
C PHE A 145 -2.45 10.71 5.98
N GLN A 146 -1.81 10.09 5.01
CA GLN A 146 -2.45 9.80 3.74
C GLN A 146 -3.29 8.52 3.89
N ALA A 147 -4.60 8.68 4.05
CA ALA A 147 -5.53 7.58 4.23
C ALA A 147 -5.81 6.87 2.89
N GLY A 148 -5.75 5.54 2.91
CA GLY A 148 -6.18 4.67 1.83
C GLY A 148 -7.61 4.18 2.02
N GLU A 149 -7.82 2.89 1.76
CA GLU A 149 -9.13 2.24 1.89
C GLU A 149 -9.68 2.37 3.32
N GLU A 150 -10.99 2.64 3.38
CA GLU A 150 -11.76 2.82 4.61
C GLU A 150 -12.44 1.52 5.01
N GLU A 151 -12.32 1.15 6.28
CA GLU A 151 -13.10 0.08 6.89
C GLU A 151 -13.88 0.64 8.08
N LEU A 152 -15.21 0.61 7.99
CA LEU A 152 -16.12 1.07 9.04
C LEU A 152 -16.77 -0.12 9.73
N PHE A 153 -16.64 -0.15 11.06
CA PHE A 153 -17.34 -1.10 11.91
C PHE A 153 -18.10 -0.37 13.00
N THR A 154 -19.40 -0.65 13.16
CA THR A 154 -20.25 -0.01 14.16
C THR A 154 -20.87 -1.05 15.10
N GLN A 155 -20.74 -0.83 16.39
CA GLN A 155 -21.40 -1.65 17.42
C GLN A 155 -22.03 -0.76 18.48
N GLY A 156 -23.35 -0.75 18.54
CA GLY A 156 -24.09 0.15 19.44
C GLY A 156 -23.89 1.61 19.06
N ASP A 157 -23.36 2.40 20.01
CA ASP A 157 -23.06 3.83 19.82
C ASP A 157 -21.58 4.08 19.45
N THR A 158 -20.80 3.01 19.28
CA THR A 158 -19.38 3.09 18.96
C THR A 158 -19.14 2.72 17.50
N THR A 159 -18.41 3.58 16.80
CA THR A 159 -17.95 3.35 15.42
C THR A 159 -16.44 3.40 15.38
N TRP A 160 -15.84 2.39 14.78
CA TRP A 160 -14.41 2.35 14.43
C TRP A 160 -14.26 2.62 12.95
N ALA A 161 -13.45 3.62 12.62
CA ALA A 161 -13.05 3.94 11.26
C ALA A 161 -11.57 3.63 11.11
N THR A 162 -11.22 2.60 10.34
CA THR A 162 -9.85 2.13 10.15
C THR A 162 -9.39 2.40 8.73
N TYR A 163 -8.17 2.91 8.60
CA TYR A 163 -7.57 3.27 7.32
C TYR A 163 -6.16 2.71 7.24
N CYS A 164 -5.78 2.14 6.09
CA CYS A 164 -4.39 1.86 5.81
C CYS A 164 -3.68 3.14 5.36
N GLN A 165 -2.37 3.25 5.65
CA GLN A 165 -1.56 4.36 5.19
C GLN A 165 -1.18 4.17 3.72
N MET A 166 -1.32 5.24 2.93
CA MET A 166 -0.76 5.28 1.58
C MET A 166 0.67 5.81 1.61
N TRP A 167 1.55 5.21 0.83
CA TRP A 167 2.91 5.65 0.59
C TRP A 167 3.14 5.77 -0.92
N GLU A 168 3.36 7.00 -1.40
CA GLU A 168 3.54 7.29 -2.83
C GLU A 168 2.45 6.70 -3.74
N GLY A 169 1.21 6.66 -3.24
CA GLY A 169 0.05 6.17 -3.98
C GLY A 169 -0.22 4.66 -3.85
N ALA A 170 0.59 3.91 -3.10
CA ALA A 170 0.39 2.50 -2.81
C ALA A 170 0.01 2.26 -1.34
N PRO A 171 -0.89 1.31 -1.01
CA PRO A 171 -1.25 1.01 0.36
C PRO A 171 -0.10 0.31 1.11
N VAL A 172 0.08 0.67 2.39
CA VAL A 172 0.96 -0.04 3.31
C VAL A 172 0.10 -0.84 4.26
N PHE A 173 -0.21 -2.08 3.91
CA PHE A 173 -1.20 -2.92 4.57
C PHE A 173 -0.97 -3.13 6.07
N SER A 174 0.29 -3.14 6.50
CA SER A 174 0.67 -3.30 7.91
C SER A 174 0.67 -2.00 8.73
N CYS A 175 0.38 -0.85 8.11
CA CYS A 175 0.32 0.44 8.76
C CYS A 175 -1.12 0.97 8.71
N GLN A 176 -1.84 0.75 9.79
CA GLN A 176 -3.24 1.13 9.91
C GLN A 176 -3.44 2.09 11.08
N VAL A 177 -4.39 2.98 10.93
CA VAL A 177 -4.85 3.90 11.97
C VAL A 177 -6.35 3.75 12.13
N SER A 178 -6.79 3.57 13.36
CA SER A 178 -8.19 3.44 13.75
C SER A 178 -8.62 4.63 14.58
N LEU A 179 -9.75 5.21 14.22
CA LEU A 179 -10.43 6.27 14.96
C LEU A 179 -11.68 5.70 15.61
N THR A 180 -11.79 5.85 16.94
CA THR A 180 -12.93 5.37 17.72
C THR A 180 -13.85 6.54 18.04
N TRP A 181 -15.07 6.45 17.57
CA TRP A 181 -16.15 7.42 17.79
C TRP A 181 -17.20 6.86 18.74
N SER A 182 -17.64 7.66 19.70
CA SER A 182 -18.81 7.39 20.54
C SER A 182 -19.92 8.36 20.15
N GLY A 183 -20.93 7.86 19.44
CA GLY A 183 -21.89 8.72 18.75
C GLY A 183 -21.17 9.63 17.75
N SER A 184 -21.24 10.95 17.96
CA SER A 184 -20.53 11.94 17.15
C SER A 184 -19.21 12.43 17.72
N VAL A 185 -18.74 11.88 18.85
CA VAL A 185 -17.54 12.36 19.55
C VAL A 185 -16.36 11.40 19.31
N LEU A 186 -15.24 11.92 18.82
CA LEU A 186 -13.99 11.15 18.70
C LEU A 186 -13.38 10.96 20.09
N THR A 187 -13.13 9.72 20.46
CA THR A 187 -12.62 9.35 21.80
C THR A 187 -11.19 8.82 21.77
N GLN A 188 -10.79 8.21 20.66
CA GLN A 188 -9.45 7.62 20.53
C GLN A 188 -8.98 7.63 19.08
N VAL A 189 -7.67 7.84 18.90
CA VAL A 189 -6.97 7.61 17.64
C VAL A 189 -5.75 6.75 17.94
N GLU A 190 -5.63 5.60 17.29
CA GLU A 190 -4.52 4.69 17.54
C GLU A 190 -4.09 3.96 16.27
N GLY A 191 -2.86 3.49 16.24
CA GLY A 191 -2.37 2.70 15.12
C GLY A 191 -0.86 2.74 14.95
N ILE A 192 -0.44 2.45 13.73
CA ILE A 192 0.96 2.51 13.31
C ILE A 192 1.04 3.44 12.12
N ARG A 193 1.95 4.41 12.18
CA ARG A 193 2.21 5.32 11.08
C ARG A 193 3.67 5.28 10.65
N LEU A 194 3.90 5.57 9.39
CA LEU A 194 5.20 5.79 8.81
C LEU A 194 5.40 7.29 8.59
N SER A 195 6.57 7.77 8.97
CA SER A 195 7.03 9.12 8.69
C SER A 195 8.53 9.10 8.48
N GLY A 196 9.05 9.94 7.61
CA GLY A 196 10.48 10.04 7.33
C GLY A 196 10.79 10.02 5.84
N GLU A 197 12.07 9.78 5.52
CA GLU A 197 12.56 9.76 4.15
C GLU A 197 12.78 8.33 3.69
N ALA A 198 12.30 8.03 2.48
CA ALA A 198 12.49 6.75 1.82
C ALA A 198 13.64 6.82 0.81
N ALA A 199 14.37 5.72 0.70
CA ALA A 199 15.38 5.50 -0.33
C ALA A 199 15.07 4.19 -1.07
N ASP A 200 15.21 4.22 -2.39
CA ASP A 200 15.01 3.04 -3.23
C ASP A 200 16.04 1.97 -2.91
N SER A 201 15.59 0.73 -2.85
CA SER A 201 16.43 -0.45 -2.80
C SER A 201 16.29 -1.23 -4.11
N SER A 202 17.39 -1.53 -4.76
CA SER A 202 17.35 -2.27 -6.02
C SER A 202 17.12 -3.75 -5.78
N SER A 203 16.01 -4.27 -6.28
CA SER A 203 15.71 -5.70 -6.31
C SER A 203 14.93 -6.04 -7.58
N THR A 204 15.09 -7.27 -8.06
CA THR A 204 14.30 -7.75 -9.20
C THR A 204 12.96 -8.25 -8.69
N LEU A 205 11.89 -7.69 -9.21
CA LEU A 205 10.53 -8.09 -8.88
C LEU A 205 10.12 -9.33 -9.69
N LEU A 206 9.31 -10.16 -9.09
CA LEU A 206 8.69 -11.31 -9.73
C LEU A 206 7.53 -10.83 -10.61
N SER A 207 7.37 -11.43 -11.79
CA SER A 207 6.19 -11.20 -12.62
C SER A 207 4.93 -11.75 -11.96
N THR A 208 3.78 -11.15 -12.24
CA THR A 208 2.47 -11.57 -11.72
C THR A 208 2.17 -13.07 -11.95
N PRO A 209 2.46 -13.64 -13.12
CA PRO A 209 2.36 -15.08 -13.31
C PRO A 209 3.22 -15.92 -12.36
N THR A 210 4.44 -15.44 -12.09
CA THR A 210 5.35 -16.13 -11.14
C THR A 210 4.83 -16.03 -9.71
N VAL A 211 4.28 -14.87 -9.31
CA VAL A 211 3.64 -14.66 -8.01
C VAL A 211 2.48 -15.61 -7.81
N LEU A 212 1.58 -15.77 -8.79
CA LEU A 212 0.46 -16.70 -8.73
C LEU A 212 0.91 -18.17 -8.60
N MET A 213 1.99 -18.55 -9.30
CA MET A 213 2.58 -19.88 -9.15
C MET A 213 3.19 -20.09 -7.75
N ARG A 214 3.83 -19.06 -7.17
CA ARG A 214 4.34 -19.06 -5.79
C ARG A 214 3.19 -19.15 -4.78
N PHE A 215 2.11 -18.40 -5.00
CA PHE A 215 0.90 -18.50 -4.20
C PHE A 215 0.33 -19.92 -4.17
N LEU A 216 0.11 -20.54 -5.31
CA LEU A 216 -0.38 -21.92 -5.41
C LEU A 216 0.54 -22.91 -4.67
N ALA A 217 1.85 -22.78 -4.85
CA ALA A 217 2.82 -23.61 -4.15
C ALA A 217 2.77 -23.38 -2.64
N GLY A 218 2.68 -22.11 -2.19
CA GLY A 218 2.59 -21.75 -0.77
C GLY A 218 1.33 -22.26 -0.10
N VAL A 219 0.18 -22.14 -0.75
CA VAL A 219 -1.11 -22.68 -0.28
C VAL A 219 -1.00 -24.20 -0.09
N SER A 220 -0.46 -24.90 -1.09
CA SER A 220 -0.29 -26.35 -1.02
C SER A 220 0.71 -26.80 0.05
N GLN A 221 1.86 -26.13 0.18
CA GLN A 221 2.92 -26.51 1.12
C GLN A 221 2.53 -26.25 2.58
N ASN A 222 1.81 -25.16 2.83
CA ASN A 222 1.41 -24.77 4.19
C ASN A 222 0.06 -25.37 4.62
N GLY A 223 -0.61 -26.10 3.72
CA GLY A 223 -1.90 -26.70 4.02
C GLY A 223 -3.04 -25.68 4.15
N TYR A 224 -2.90 -24.51 3.53
CA TYR A 224 -3.98 -23.54 3.47
C TYR A 224 -5.09 -24.03 2.53
N ILE A 225 -6.31 -23.64 2.82
CA ILE A 225 -7.48 -23.99 2.02
C ILE A 225 -7.92 -22.74 1.27
N CYS A 226 -7.97 -22.84 -0.05
CA CYS A 226 -8.43 -21.76 -0.92
C CYS A 226 -9.03 -22.40 -2.17
N SER A 227 -10.22 -21.97 -2.58
CA SER A 227 -10.86 -22.45 -3.82
C SER A 227 -11.07 -21.34 -4.86
N GLN A 228 -10.99 -20.08 -4.44
CA GLN A 228 -11.19 -18.94 -5.32
C GLN A 228 -10.33 -17.76 -4.92
N ILE A 229 -9.65 -17.15 -5.88
CA ILE A 229 -9.08 -15.80 -5.76
C ILE A 229 -10.15 -14.81 -6.20
N ARG A 230 -10.44 -13.82 -5.36
CA ARG A 230 -11.41 -12.75 -5.61
C ARG A 230 -10.78 -11.52 -6.24
N SER A 231 -9.61 -11.13 -5.72
CA SER A 231 -8.86 -9.96 -6.20
C SER A 231 -7.39 -10.07 -5.88
N MET A 232 -6.58 -9.28 -6.57
CA MET A 232 -5.18 -9.03 -6.29
C MET A 232 -4.95 -7.52 -6.26
N GLU A 233 -4.24 -7.06 -5.25
CA GLU A 233 -3.87 -5.66 -5.07
C GLU A 233 -2.40 -5.55 -4.69
N ASP A 234 -1.68 -4.63 -5.32
CA ASP A 234 -0.28 -4.35 -5.00
C ASP A 234 -0.16 -3.30 -3.89
N GLY A 235 0.88 -3.42 -3.11
CA GLY A 235 1.16 -2.51 -2.00
C GLY A 235 2.42 -2.91 -1.26
N TYR A 236 2.54 -2.45 -0.03
CA TYR A 236 3.70 -2.69 0.81
C TYR A 236 3.34 -3.39 2.12
N LEU A 237 4.27 -4.20 2.61
CA LEU A 237 4.37 -4.58 4.01
C LEU A 237 5.56 -3.87 4.65
N ALA A 238 5.33 -3.19 5.76
CA ALA A 238 6.36 -2.55 6.54
C ALA A 238 6.95 -3.55 7.56
N SER A 239 8.25 -3.68 7.56
CA SER A 239 8.99 -4.50 8.54
C SER A 239 10.25 -3.78 8.97
N GLY A 240 10.79 -4.10 10.14
CA GLY A 240 12.09 -3.57 10.54
C GLY A 240 12.17 -3.05 11.96
N SER A 241 13.20 -2.23 12.19
CA SER A 241 13.57 -1.73 13.51
C SER A 241 12.94 -0.36 13.83
N THR A 242 13.26 0.14 15.02
CA THR A 242 12.82 1.45 15.50
C THR A 242 13.34 2.64 14.67
N ARG A 243 14.45 2.49 13.96
CA ARG A 243 15.08 3.57 13.17
C ARG A 243 14.92 3.39 11.67
N SER A 244 14.85 2.15 11.20
CA SER A 244 14.78 1.84 9.79
C SER A 244 13.67 0.84 9.54
N VAL A 245 12.82 1.14 8.58
CA VAL A 245 11.70 0.32 8.13
C VAL A 245 11.95 -0.07 6.69
N GLN A 246 11.79 -1.33 6.38
CA GLN A 246 11.74 -1.81 5.01
C GLN A 246 10.29 -1.87 4.56
N LEU A 247 9.99 -1.26 3.44
CA LEU A 247 8.74 -1.42 2.71
C LEU A 247 8.98 -2.45 1.61
N THR A 248 8.47 -3.65 1.85
CA THR A 248 8.58 -4.75 0.90
C THR A 248 7.36 -4.73 -0.01
N PRO A 249 7.53 -4.65 -1.34
CA PRO A 249 6.41 -4.74 -2.26
C PRO A 249 5.80 -6.13 -2.21
N VAL A 250 4.49 -6.18 -2.08
CA VAL A 250 3.71 -7.42 -1.95
C VAL A 250 2.46 -7.36 -2.80
N TRP A 251 1.93 -8.52 -3.14
CA TRP A 251 0.57 -8.70 -3.61
C TRP A 251 -0.31 -9.14 -2.45
N ARG A 252 -1.39 -8.40 -2.16
CA ARG A 252 -2.52 -8.85 -1.34
C ARG A 252 -3.44 -9.67 -2.25
N ILE A 253 -3.57 -10.95 -1.97
CA ILE A 253 -4.44 -11.87 -2.69
C ILE A 253 -5.63 -12.19 -1.80
N SER A 254 -6.79 -11.64 -2.13
CA SER A 254 -8.04 -11.90 -1.43
C SER A 254 -8.68 -13.16 -1.95
N THR A 255 -9.05 -14.08 -1.04
CA THR A 255 -9.61 -15.38 -1.38
C THR A 255 -10.97 -15.60 -0.73
N ASP A 256 -11.55 -16.75 -0.97
CA ASP A 256 -12.79 -17.19 -0.32
C ASP A 256 -12.61 -17.55 1.16
N THR A 257 -11.37 -17.73 1.64
CA THR A 257 -11.06 -18.12 3.02
C THR A 257 -10.27 -17.08 3.82
N GLY A 258 -9.84 -16.00 3.20
CA GLY A 258 -9.07 -14.92 3.81
C GLY A 258 -8.06 -14.33 2.85
N ASP A 259 -7.30 -13.36 3.35
CA ASP A 259 -6.30 -12.64 2.57
C ASP A 259 -4.91 -13.23 2.80
N TYR A 260 -4.09 -13.14 1.76
CA TYR A 260 -2.71 -13.59 1.78
C TYR A 260 -1.81 -12.54 1.17
N PHE A 261 -0.63 -12.38 1.73
CA PHE A 261 0.43 -11.57 1.15
C PHE A 261 1.46 -12.45 0.44
N VAL A 262 1.82 -12.07 -0.78
CA VAL A 262 2.92 -12.68 -1.52
C VAL A 262 3.99 -11.64 -1.75
N ASP A 263 5.15 -11.84 -1.16
CA ASP A 263 6.34 -10.99 -1.35
C ASP A 263 6.74 -10.98 -2.83
N ALA A 264 6.73 -9.80 -3.44
CA ALA A 264 7.01 -9.64 -4.87
C ALA A 264 8.50 -9.83 -5.23
N VAL A 265 9.41 -9.91 -4.25
CA VAL A 265 10.84 -10.16 -4.46
C VAL A 265 11.16 -11.64 -4.27
N THR A 266 10.69 -12.25 -3.19
CA THR A 266 11.04 -13.62 -2.79
C THR A 266 9.99 -14.66 -3.18
N GLY A 267 8.73 -14.26 -3.34
CA GLY A 267 7.60 -15.16 -3.56
C GLY A 267 7.13 -15.87 -2.30
N THR A 268 7.52 -15.40 -1.13
CA THR A 268 7.07 -15.95 0.16
C THR A 268 5.60 -15.62 0.38
N VAL A 269 4.81 -16.63 0.78
CA VAL A 269 3.36 -16.51 1.05
C VAL A 269 3.12 -16.49 2.53
N THR A 270 2.42 -15.46 3.03
CA THR A 270 2.00 -15.32 4.42
C THR A 270 0.51 -15.00 4.49
N PRO A 271 -0.26 -15.60 5.42
CA PRO A 271 -1.65 -15.20 5.62
C PRO A 271 -1.71 -13.82 6.27
N ASP A 272 -2.77 -13.09 5.99
CA ASP A 272 -3.16 -11.91 6.78
C ASP A 272 -3.90 -12.40 8.03
N ILE A 273 -3.31 -12.19 9.22
CA ILE A 273 -3.79 -12.74 10.50
C ILE A 273 -4.37 -11.63 11.36
#